data_00d24b4f786586f1d7e8ede5f42065f5
#
_entry.id   00d24b4f786586f1d7e8ede5f42065f5
#
_cell.length_a   1.000
_cell.length_b   1.000
_cell.length_c   1.000
_cell.angle_alpha   90.00
_cell.angle_beta   90.00
_cell.angle_gamma   90.00
#
_symmetry.space_group_name_H-M   'P 1'
#
loop_
_entity.id
_entity.type
_entity.pdbx_description
1 polymer ?
#
loop_
_entity_poly.entity_id
_entity_poly.type
_entity_poly.pdbx_seq_one_letter_code
_entity_poly.pdbx_strand_id
1 'polypeptide(L)'
;MGCGEFSINFIRLFLKHPYVESVCVADNVPEKAKSFGEMFNVSYYDSFEKMLEADINAVAIFTPRHTHGPFVIKALQCGKNVYSAVPMASEVTHCREIVELVKKTGLIYMMGETCIYYPCSMFCKEKYQSGEMGNFVYGEAQYHHDISHFSEHHRNDLKAIGVPPFYYPTHSLSMVLAATGSYATKVTAMGYEDVEDDPVFKKGVNLWDNTISNAFSLMRLANGGVIRINECRRIGAKAPSSYISAFYGTKGGYQFSNAQHIFTQNKGEGVTLEDVSDYVNPIAMTENKDLPDFKQRVANHEWQWDSFAPIQDYKRLPKEYEDLKNGHMASHKFLIDDFCRAAYNHTLPTVNAWLAARFTIPGIVAFESVKKDGQPIDIPDCGEPPVE
;
A
#
# COMPACT_ATOMS: atom_id res chain seq x y z
N MET A 1 -16.52 -0.73 -5.64
CA MET A 1 -16.41 0.01 -6.91
C MET A 1 -15.11 -0.35 -7.61
N GLY A 2 -15.18 -0.74 -8.89
CA GLY A 2 -14.08 -1.26 -9.69
C GLY A 2 -14.03 -2.80 -9.68
N CYS A 3 -14.50 -3.43 -10.77
CA CYS A 3 -14.58 -4.89 -10.96
C CYS A 3 -13.40 -5.38 -11.82
N GLY A 4 -12.18 -5.08 -11.37
CA GLY A 4 -10.92 -5.48 -12.02
C GLY A 4 -10.25 -6.67 -11.36
N GLU A 5 -9.12 -7.14 -11.94
CA GLU A 5 -8.34 -8.28 -11.42
C GLU A 5 -7.91 -8.09 -9.96
N PHE A 6 -7.57 -6.86 -9.56
CA PHE A 6 -7.12 -6.59 -8.20
C PHE A 6 -8.23 -6.76 -7.17
N SER A 7 -9.46 -6.32 -7.47
CA SER A 7 -10.62 -6.40 -6.56
C SER A 7 -11.06 -7.84 -6.25
N ILE A 8 -10.76 -8.81 -7.12
CA ILE A 8 -11.03 -10.24 -6.89
C ILE A 8 -10.38 -10.73 -5.59
N ASN A 9 -9.21 -10.21 -5.25
CA ASN A 9 -8.48 -10.62 -4.04
C ASN A 9 -9.17 -10.16 -2.74
N PHE A 10 -10.06 -9.17 -2.82
CA PHE A 10 -10.68 -8.53 -1.66
C PHE A 10 -12.16 -8.88 -1.48
N ILE A 11 -12.90 -9.06 -2.57
CA ILE A 11 -14.36 -9.27 -2.49
C ILE A 11 -14.72 -10.47 -1.60
N ARG A 12 -13.95 -11.56 -1.67
CA ARG A 12 -14.18 -12.76 -0.85
C ARG A 12 -13.94 -12.50 0.64
N LEU A 13 -13.00 -11.60 0.97
CA LEU A 13 -12.73 -11.19 2.34
C LEU A 13 -13.90 -10.40 2.90
N PHE A 14 -14.46 -9.45 2.13
CA PHE A 14 -15.67 -8.74 2.54
C PHE A 14 -16.88 -9.67 2.70
N LEU A 15 -17.11 -10.59 1.74
CA LEU A 15 -18.22 -11.55 1.80
C LEU A 15 -18.19 -12.50 3.00
N LYS A 16 -17.01 -12.77 3.54
CA LYS A 16 -16.81 -13.69 4.67
C LYS A 16 -16.60 -12.99 6.00
N HIS A 17 -16.45 -11.66 6.01
CA HIS A 17 -16.19 -10.94 7.25
C HIS A 17 -17.44 -10.92 8.15
N PRO A 18 -17.32 -11.27 9.46
CA PRO A 18 -18.49 -11.39 10.37
C PRO A 18 -19.26 -10.09 10.60
N TYR A 19 -18.67 -8.91 10.32
CA TYR A 19 -19.31 -7.59 10.43
C TYR A 19 -19.87 -7.08 9.11
N VAL A 20 -19.89 -7.88 8.05
CA VAL A 20 -20.43 -7.52 6.74
C VAL A 20 -21.70 -8.34 6.50
N GLU A 21 -22.83 -7.68 6.45
CA GLU A 21 -24.14 -8.30 6.22
C GLU A 21 -24.34 -8.64 4.74
N SER A 22 -24.00 -7.70 3.86
CA SER A 22 -24.18 -7.84 2.41
C SER A 22 -23.11 -7.10 1.63
N VAL A 23 -22.87 -7.54 0.39
CA VAL A 23 -21.94 -6.91 -0.54
C VAL A 23 -22.67 -6.69 -1.87
N CYS A 24 -22.46 -5.54 -2.47
CA CYS A 24 -22.80 -5.28 -3.87
C CYS A 24 -21.56 -4.79 -4.62
N VAL A 25 -21.60 -4.84 -5.93
CA VAL A 25 -20.50 -4.41 -6.79
C VAL A 25 -20.96 -3.37 -7.81
N ALA A 26 -20.01 -2.51 -8.23
CA ALA A 26 -20.26 -1.55 -9.29
C ALA A 26 -19.03 -1.35 -10.17
N ASP A 27 -19.26 -1.09 -11.44
CA ASP A 27 -18.25 -0.66 -12.40
C ASP A 27 -18.91 0.27 -13.43
N ASN A 28 -18.16 1.22 -13.97
CA ASN A 28 -18.64 2.10 -15.03
C ASN A 28 -18.70 1.38 -16.41
N VAL A 29 -18.19 0.15 -16.47
CA VAL A 29 -18.40 -0.79 -17.58
C VAL A 29 -19.44 -1.80 -17.16
N PRO A 30 -20.72 -1.69 -17.64
CA PRO A 30 -21.83 -2.50 -17.15
C PRO A 30 -21.60 -4.01 -17.22
N GLU A 31 -20.93 -4.47 -18.27
CA GLU A 31 -20.61 -5.89 -18.48
C GLU A 31 -19.66 -6.43 -17.40
N LYS A 32 -18.70 -5.61 -16.94
CA LYS A 32 -17.81 -5.97 -15.82
C LYS A 32 -18.57 -6.07 -14.51
N ALA A 33 -19.42 -5.08 -14.22
CA ALA A 33 -20.27 -5.10 -13.02
C ALA A 33 -21.17 -6.34 -12.99
N LYS A 34 -21.83 -6.65 -14.11
CA LYS A 34 -22.69 -7.82 -14.28
C LYS A 34 -21.91 -9.13 -14.08
N SER A 35 -20.81 -9.29 -14.79
CA SER A 35 -19.96 -10.50 -14.69
C SER A 35 -19.48 -10.76 -13.26
N PHE A 36 -19.08 -9.71 -12.53
CA PHE A 36 -18.71 -9.80 -11.12
C PHE A 36 -19.89 -10.15 -10.22
N GLY A 37 -21.06 -9.51 -10.44
CA GLY A 37 -22.29 -9.82 -9.72
C GLY A 37 -22.66 -11.29 -9.84
N GLU A 38 -22.64 -11.83 -11.07
CA GLU A 38 -22.91 -13.24 -11.35
C GLU A 38 -21.86 -14.17 -10.74
N MET A 39 -20.55 -13.84 -10.87
CA MET A 39 -19.44 -14.64 -10.35
C MET A 39 -19.49 -14.82 -8.83
N PHE A 40 -19.89 -13.79 -8.10
CA PHE A 40 -19.90 -13.78 -6.64
C PHE A 40 -21.31 -13.89 -6.04
N ASN A 41 -22.34 -14.00 -6.90
CA ASN A 41 -23.75 -14.03 -6.51
C ASN A 41 -24.16 -12.83 -5.63
N VAL A 42 -23.83 -11.63 -6.09
CA VAL A 42 -24.15 -10.37 -5.40
C VAL A 42 -24.84 -9.38 -6.35
N SER A 43 -25.57 -8.42 -5.79
CA SER A 43 -26.17 -7.33 -6.56
C SER A 43 -25.10 -6.48 -7.25
N TYR A 44 -25.43 -5.95 -8.42
CA TYR A 44 -24.51 -5.12 -9.18
C TYR A 44 -25.16 -3.83 -9.70
N TYR A 45 -24.34 -2.79 -9.85
CA TYR A 45 -24.74 -1.49 -10.37
C TYR A 45 -23.82 -1.09 -11.53
N ASP A 46 -24.37 -0.45 -12.54
CA ASP A 46 -23.66 -0.02 -13.76
C ASP A 46 -22.98 1.36 -13.62
N SER A 47 -23.08 1.97 -12.44
CA SER A 47 -22.40 3.24 -12.12
C SER A 47 -22.17 3.40 -10.62
N PHE A 48 -21.21 4.27 -10.30
CA PHE A 48 -20.91 4.64 -8.93
C PHE A 48 -22.07 5.39 -8.26
N GLU A 49 -22.72 6.25 -9.01
CA GLU A 49 -23.87 7.04 -8.56
C GLU A 49 -25.01 6.13 -8.09
N LYS A 50 -25.42 5.18 -8.92
CA LYS A 50 -26.48 4.23 -8.56
C LYS A 50 -26.10 3.38 -7.35
N MET A 51 -24.84 2.99 -7.22
CA MET A 51 -24.39 2.26 -6.03
C MET A 51 -24.47 3.13 -4.77
N LEU A 52 -24.15 4.43 -4.86
CA LEU A 52 -24.22 5.34 -3.70
C LEU A 52 -25.66 5.61 -3.23
N GLU A 53 -26.65 5.47 -4.10
CA GLU A 53 -28.10 5.56 -3.78
C GLU A 53 -28.63 4.30 -3.07
N ALA A 54 -27.88 3.20 -3.12
CA ALA A 54 -28.28 1.97 -2.44
C ALA A 54 -28.12 2.08 -0.91
N ASP A 55 -28.84 1.21 -0.20
CA ASP A 55 -28.72 1.10 1.26
C ASP A 55 -27.43 0.36 1.64
N ILE A 56 -26.33 1.08 1.60
CA ILE A 56 -24.97 0.62 1.96
C ILE A 56 -24.34 1.57 2.96
N ASN A 57 -23.55 1.05 3.89
CA ASN A 57 -22.84 1.84 4.92
C ASN A 57 -21.43 2.22 4.51
N ALA A 58 -20.81 1.45 3.60
CA ALA A 58 -19.43 1.61 3.22
C ALA A 58 -19.18 1.32 1.74
N VAL A 59 -18.11 1.90 1.21
CA VAL A 59 -17.64 1.70 -0.17
C VAL A 59 -16.17 1.28 -0.16
N ALA A 60 -15.84 0.21 -0.89
CA ALA A 60 -14.47 -0.17 -1.21
C ALA A 60 -14.14 0.23 -2.66
N ILE A 61 -13.06 1.00 -2.86
CA ILE A 61 -12.67 1.60 -4.15
C ILE A 61 -11.40 0.91 -4.67
N PHE A 62 -11.50 0.25 -5.83
CA PHE A 62 -10.44 -0.47 -6.54
C PHE A 62 -10.31 -0.02 -7.99
N THR A 63 -10.56 1.25 -8.24
CA THR A 63 -10.55 1.87 -9.56
C THR A 63 -9.14 2.30 -9.98
N PRO A 64 -8.90 2.81 -11.20
CA PRO A 64 -7.61 3.38 -11.56
C PRO A 64 -7.16 4.49 -10.61
N ARG A 65 -5.87 4.52 -10.27
CA ARG A 65 -5.25 5.35 -9.21
C ARG A 65 -5.66 6.82 -9.24
N HIS A 66 -5.71 7.42 -10.45
CA HIS A 66 -6.07 8.84 -10.63
C HIS A 66 -7.52 9.16 -10.29
N THR A 67 -8.38 8.16 -10.15
CA THR A 67 -9.79 8.32 -9.79
C THR A 67 -10.06 8.16 -8.30
N HIS A 68 -9.10 7.69 -7.51
CA HIS A 68 -9.31 7.42 -6.08
C HIS A 68 -9.79 8.67 -5.35
N GLY A 69 -9.05 9.79 -5.43
CA GLY A 69 -9.42 11.03 -4.74
C GLY A 69 -10.87 11.46 -5.00
N PRO A 70 -11.27 11.70 -6.25
CA PRO A 70 -12.65 12.05 -6.58
C PRO A 70 -13.70 11.06 -6.08
N PHE A 71 -13.48 9.76 -6.20
CA PHE A 71 -14.45 8.77 -5.73
C PHE A 71 -14.53 8.69 -4.20
N VAL A 72 -13.39 8.78 -3.51
CA VAL A 72 -13.37 8.83 -2.04
C VAL A 72 -14.12 10.05 -1.52
N ILE A 73 -13.84 11.23 -2.07
CA ILE A 73 -14.51 12.49 -1.71
C ILE A 73 -16.03 12.36 -1.90
N LYS A 74 -16.46 11.87 -3.06
CA LYS A 74 -17.88 11.70 -3.37
C LYS A 74 -18.58 10.71 -2.42
N ALA A 75 -17.95 9.58 -2.10
CA ALA A 75 -18.50 8.60 -1.16
C ALA A 75 -18.65 9.18 0.26
N LEU A 76 -17.62 9.89 0.76
CA LEU A 76 -17.65 10.57 2.05
C LEU A 76 -18.76 11.65 2.09
N GLN A 77 -18.91 12.44 1.02
CA GLN A 77 -19.98 13.45 0.89
C GLN A 77 -21.40 12.80 0.89
N CYS A 78 -21.52 11.57 0.40
CA CYS A 78 -22.74 10.77 0.47
C CYS A 78 -22.92 10.02 1.81
N GLY A 79 -22.13 10.30 2.83
CA GLY A 79 -22.24 9.70 4.16
C GLY A 79 -21.77 8.24 4.25
N LYS A 80 -20.92 7.78 3.33
CA LYS A 80 -20.43 6.40 3.33
C LYS A 80 -19.03 6.33 3.93
N ASN A 81 -18.76 5.31 4.76
CA ASN A 81 -17.40 4.93 5.14
C ASN A 81 -16.63 4.45 3.92
N VAL A 82 -15.33 4.67 3.85
CA VAL A 82 -14.56 4.36 2.64
C VAL A 82 -13.28 3.57 2.94
N TYR A 83 -13.13 2.46 2.23
CA TYR A 83 -11.84 1.80 2.00
C TYR A 83 -11.35 2.14 0.60
N SER A 84 -10.11 2.52 0.40
CA SER A 84 -9.55 2.68 -0.94
C SER A 84 -8.27 1.89 -1.12
N ALA A 85 -8.03 1.37 -2.32
CA ALA A 85 -6.70 0.94 -2.70
C ALA A 85 -5.72 2.13 -2.71
N VAL A 86 -4.44 1.85 -2.81
CA VAL A 86 -3.35 2.84 -2.84
C VAL A 86 -3.14 3.42 -4.26
N PRO A 87 -2.70 4.67 -4.32
CA PRO A 87 -2.55 5.70 -3.30
C PRO A 87 -3.89 6.34 -2.90
N MET A 88 -3.90 7.14 -1.82
CA MET A 88 -5.08 7.89 -1.39
C MET A 88 -5.67 8.77 -2.50
N ALA A 89 -4.81 9.48 -3.21
CA ALA A 89 -5.13 10.34 -4.35
C ALA A 89 -3.87 10.63 -5.17
N SER A 90 -4.05 11.27 -6.33
CA SER A 90 -2.95 11.74 -7.19
C SER A 90 -2.67 13.25 -7.03
N GLU A 91 -3.40 13.93 -6.16
CA GLU A 91 -3.28 15.37 -5.92
C GLU A 91 -3.29 15.69 -4.43
N VAL A 92 -2.43 16.63 -4.01
CA VAL A 92 -2.36 17.09 -2.61
C VAL A 92 -3.69 17.70 -2.14
N THR A 93 -4.38 18.40 -3.04
CA THR A 93 -5.70 19.01 -2.79
C THR A 93 -6.73 17.97 -2.40
N HIS A 94 -6.81 16.85 -3.13
CA HIS A 94 -7.71 15.75 -2.81
C HIS A 94 -7.35 15.06 -1.48
N CYS A 95 -6.05 14.89 -1.20
CA CYS A 95 -5.63 14.32 0.10
C CYS A 95 -6.11 15.19 1.27
N ARG A 96 -5.96 16.52 1.17
CA ARG A 96 -6.44 17.48 2.17
C ARG A 96 -7.95 17.47 2.31
N GLU A 97 -8.67 17.47 1.20
CA GLU A 97 -10.15 17.44 1.21
C GLU A 97 -10.67 16.17 1.87
N ILE A 98 -10.08 15.02 1.61
CA ILE A 98 -10.45 13.75 2.27
C ILE A 98 -10.24 13.86 3.78
N VAL A 99 -9.08 14.36 4.24
CA VAL A 99 -8.80 14.54 5.67
C VAL A 99 -9.83 15.47 6.31
N GLU A 100 -10.15 16.61 5.69
CA GLU A 100 -11.14 17.57 6.21
C GLU A 100 -12.55 16.98 6.23
N LEU A 101 -12.94 16.21 5.22
CA LEU A 101 -14.24 15.51 5.20
C LEU A 101 -14.34 14.49 6.33
N VAL A 102 -13.32 13.65 6.52
CA VAL A 102 -13.27 12.68 7.62
C VAL A 102 -13.35 13.40 8.97
N LYS A 103 -12.57 14.45 9.16
CA LYS A 103 -12.59 15.27 10.38
C LYS A 103 -13.96 15.88 10.66
N LYS A 104 -14.64 16.38 9.62
CA LYS A 104 -15.95 17.03 9.73
C LYS A 104 -17.09 16.06 9.99
N THR A 105 -17.04 14.89 9.36
CA THR A 105 -18.16 13.93 9.35
C THR A 105 -18.05 12.84 10.40
N GLY A 106 -16.84 12.56 10.89
CA GLY A 106 -16.57 11.39 11.73
C GLY A 106 -16.66 10.06 11.00
N LEU A 107 -16.79 10.07 9.65
CA LEU A 107 -16.82 8.86 8.84
C LEU A 107 -15.44 8.18 8.83
N ILE A 108 -15.45 6.88 8.66
CA ILE A 108 -14.23 6.08 8.59
C ILE A 108 -13.69 6.12 7.15
N TYR A 109 -12.43 6.52 7.02
CA TYR A 109 -11.63 6.33 5.82
C TYR A 109 -10.39 5.50 6.13
N MET A 110 -10.14 4.47 5.36
CA MET A 110 -8.93 3.66 5.42
C MET A 110 -8.31 3.47 4.05
N MET A 111 -7.02 3.74 3.92
CA MET A 111 -6.25 3.34 2.74
C MET A 111 -5.67 1.95 2.93
N GLY A 112 -5.86 1.07 1.97
CA GLY A 112 -5.39 -0.31 1.97
C GLY A 112 -3.90 -0.45 1.67
N GLU A 113 -3.04 0.17 2.49
CA GLU A 113 -1.59 0.08 2.34
C GLU A 113 -1.05 -1.25 2.89
N THR A 114 -0.62 -2.11 2.00
CA THR A 114 -0.19 -3.49 2.32
C THR A 114 1.11 -3.54 3.11
N CYS A 115 2.05 -2.62 2.84
CA CYS A 115 3.42 -2.72 3.33
C CYS A 115 3.58 -2.43 4.82
N ILE A 116 2.57 -1.88 5.50
CA ILE A 116 2.57 -1.77 6.96
C ILE A 116 2.53 -3.13 7.65
N TYR A 117 1.98 -4.15 6.97
CA TYR A 117 1.91 -5.54 7.43
C TYR A 117 3.01 -6.43 6.83
N TYR A 118 3.90 -5.87 6.02
CA TYR A 118 5.05 -6.64 5.56
C TYR A 118 5.95 -7.00 6.75
N PRO A 119 6.41 -8.26 6.84
CA PRO A 119 7.17 -8.74 8.00
C PRO A 119 8.39 -7.88 8.33
N CYS A 120 9.12 -7.40 7.31
CA CYS A 120 10.26 -6.49 7.52
C CYS A 120 9.86 -5.15 8.15
N SER A 121 8.71 -4.58 7.75
CA SER A 121 8.15 -3.36 8.34
C SER A 121 7.75 -3.60 9.79
N MET A 122 7.07 -4.71 10.05
CA MET A 122 6.63 -5.10 11.40
C MET A 122 7.84 -5.32 12.31
N PHE A 123 8.89 -5.99 11.82
CA PHE A 123 10.13 -6.20 12.57
C PHE A 123 10.80 -4.87 12.92
N CYS A 124 10.99 -3.98 11.95
CA CYS A 124 11.59 -2.67 12.21
C CYS A 124 10.77 -1.85 13.21
N LYS A 125 9.42 -1.91 13.12
CA LYS A 125 8.51 -1.27 14.06
C LYS A 125 8.65 -1.83 15.47
N GLU A 126 8.63 -3.16 15.63
CA GLU A 126 8.81 -3.83 16.91
C GLU A 126 10.12 -3.42 17.57
N LYS A 127 11.24 -3.52 16.85
CA LYS A 127 12.57 -3.21 17.37
C LYS A 127 12.77 -1.72 17.66
N TYR A 128 12.14 -0.85 16.89
CA TYR A 128 12.15 0.59 17.16
C TYR A 128 11.33 0.94 18.41
N GLN A 129 10.11 0.39 18.51
CA GLN A 129 9.21 0.66 19.65
C GLN A 129 9.72 0.07 20.97
N SER A 130 10.43 -1.07 20.94
CA SER A 130 11.08 -1.65 22.13
C SER A 130 12.30 -0.84 22.60
N GLY A 131 12.78 0.11 21.79
CA GLY A 131 13.96 0.92 22.07
C GLY A 131 15.29 0.22 21.74
N GLU A 132 15.26 -1.00 21.21
CA GLU A 132 16.46 -1.75 20.82
C GLU A 132 17.26 -1.06 19.71
N MET A 133 16.59 -0.32 18.84
CA MET A 133 17.25 0.47 17.79
C MET A 133 17.69 1.87 18.25
N GLY A 134 17.19 2.36 19.39
CA GLY A 134 17.44 3.74 19.84
C GLY A 134 16.71 4.78 18.99
N ASN A 135 17.26 5.98 18.83
CA ASN A 135 16.69 7.03 17.99
C ASN A 135 16.91 6.71 16.51
N PHE A 136 15.87 6.91 15.70
CA PHE A 136 15.96 6.69 14.24
C PHE A 136 16.93 7.68 13.59
N VAL A 137 17.80 7.20 12.75
CA VAL A 137 18.84 7.98 12.05
C VAL A 137 18.61 7.97 10.54
N TYR A 138 18.51 6.75 9.95
CA TYR A 138 18.43 6.59 8.51
C TYR A 138 17.67 5.33 8.11
N GLY A 139 16.93 5.40 6.99
CA GLY A 139 16.27 4.24 6.40
C GLY A 139 16.23 4.28 4.87
N GLU A 140 16.16 3.10 4.27
CA GLU A 140 16.01 2.92 2.84
C GLU A 140 14.86 1.96 2.56
N ALA A 141 13.91 2.42 1.73
CA ALA A 141 12.84 1.57 1.25
C ALA A 141 12.59 1.80 -0.26
N GLN A 142 12.24 0.73 -0.94
CA GLN A 142 12.13 0.68 -2.39
C GLN A 142 10.83 0.01 -2.83
N TYR A 143 10.31 0.48 -3.97
CA TYR A 143 9.35 -0.25 -4.78
C TYR A 143 9.93 -0.42 -6.19
N HIS A 144 10.52 -1.60 -6.42
CA HIS A 144 11.12 -1.98 -7.70
C HIS A 144 10.16 -2.90 -8.44
N HIS A 145 9.19 -2.31 -9.12
CA HIS A 145 8.17 -3.06 -9.85
C HIS A 145 8.28 -2.75 -11.35
N ASP A 146 9.12 -3.53 -12.03
CA ASP A 146 9.31 -3.39 -13.46
C ASP A 146 7.98 -3.61 -14.20
N ILE A 147 7.71 -2.79 -15.21
CA ILE A 147 6.45 -2.85 -15.98
C ILE A 147 6.27 -4.19 -16.70
N SER A 148 7.34 -4.93 -16.98
CA SER A 148 7.26 -6.28 -17.53
C SER A 148 6.56 -7.29 -16.62
N HIS A 149 6.50 -7.01 -15.30
CA HIS A 149 5.82 -7.84 -14.31
C HIS A 149 4.30 -7.57 -14.21
N PHE A 150 3.80 -6.50 -14.86
CA PHE A 150 2.37 -6.27 -14.93
C PHE A 150 1.68 -7.24 -15.89
N SER A 151 0.40 -7.52 -15.66
CA SER A 151 -0.41 -8.30 -16.61
C SER A 151 -0.45 -7.64 -17.99
N GLU A 152 -0.66 -8.41 -19.03
CA GLU A 152 -0.77 -7.89 -20.41
C GLU A 152 -1.85 -6.82 -20.53
N HIS A 153 -2.99 -7.00 -19.86
CA HIS A 153 -4.07 -6.01 -19.81
C HIS A 153 -3.58 -4.66 -19.27
N HIS A 154 -2.82 -4.65 -18.17
CA HIS A 154 -2.25 -3.42 -17.61
C HIS A 154 -1.18 -2.81 -18.52
N ARG A 155 -0.32 -3.65 -19.14
CA ARG A 155 0.71 -3.15 -20.07
C ARG A 155 0.12 -2.48 -21.30
N ASN A 156 -1.05 -2.94 -21.75
CA ASN A 156 -1.74 -2.40 -22.92
C ASN A 156 -2.52 -1.11 -22.62
N ASP A 157 -2.78 -0.78 -21.34
CA ASP A 157 -3.34 0.52 -20.96
C ASP A 157 -2.24 1.60 -20.89
N LEU A 158 -1.80 2.05 -22.07
CA LEU A 158 -0.73 3.04 -22.19
C LEU A 158 -1.05 4.36 -21.48
N LYS A 159 -2.34 4.70 -21.32
CA LYS A 159 -2.73 5.91 -20.59
C LYS A 159 -2.43 5.82 -19.10
N ALA A 160 -2.63 4.66 -18.50
CA ALA A 160 -2.48 4.48 -17.06
C ALA A 160 -1.11 3.94 -16.63
N ILE A 161 -0.45 3.10 -17.47
CA ILE A 161 0.80 2.43 -17.07
C ILE A 161 1.99 3.38 -16.94
N GLY A 162 2.01 4.47 -17.71
CA GLY A 162 3.05 5.50 -17.66
C GLY A 162 2.92 6.48 -16.49
N VAL A 163 2.25 6.08 -15.39
CA VAL A 163 2.14 6.92 -14.20
C VAL A 163 3.51 7.32 -13.66
N PRO A 164 3.72 8.59 -13.25
CA PRO A 164 4.96 9.02 -12.61
C PRO A 164 5.28 8.10 -11.40
N PRO A 165 6.53 7.60 -11.28
CA PRO A 165 6.86 6.63 -10.22
C PRO A 165 6.45 7.12 -8.82
N PHE A 166 6.71 8.39 -8.50
CA PHE A 166 6.35 8.98 -7.21
C PHE A 166 4.85 9.31 -7.03
N TYR A 167 3.99 9.06 -8.01
CA TYR A 167 2.53 9.06 -7.78
C TYR A 167 2.02 7.72 -7.24
N TYR A 168 2.93 6.80 -6.95
CA TYR A 168 2.64 5.53 -6.29
C TYR A 168 3.67 5.23 -5.18
N PRO A 169 3.85 6.15 -4.20
CA PRO A 169 4.96 6.12 -3.25
C PRO A 169 4.64 5.33 -1.98
N THR A 170 3.38 4.92 -1.81
CA THR A 170 2.85 4.52 -0.51
C THR A 170 3.52 3.26 0.04
N HIS A 171 3.86 2.31 -0.84
CA HIS A 171 4.51 1.06 -0.43
C HIS A 171 5.89 1.28 0.19
N SER A 172 6.72 2.09 -0.43
CA SER A 172 8.07 2.36 0.09
C SER A 172 8.04 3.30 1.30
N LEU A 173 7.20 4.35 1.27
CA LEU A 173 7.08 5.31 2.37
C LEU A 173 6.49 4.67 3.62
N SER A 174 5.41 3.90 3.48
CA SER A 174 4.68 3.34 4.61
C SER A 174 5.55 2.45 5.49
N MET A 175 6.45 1.67 4.88
CA MET A 175 7.33 0.76 5.61
C MET A 175 8.15 1.49 6.68
N VAL A 176 8.75 2.62 6.35
CA VAL A 176 9.57 3.39 7.30
C VAL A 176 8.73 4.29 8.18
N LEU A 177 7.73 4.98 7.61
CA LEU A 177 6.92 5.91 8.39
C LEU A 177 6.04 5.19 9.42
N ALA A 178 5.47 4.02 9.09
CA ALA A 178 4.72 3.22 10.05
C ALA A 178 5.61 2.63 11.16
N ALA A 179 6.87 2.31 10.85
CA ALA A 179 7.81 1.82 11.86
C ALA A 179 8.23 2.93 12.83
N THR A 180 8.50 4.13 12.32
CA THR A 180 8.99 5.26 13.15
C THR A 180 7.87 6.08 13.80
N GLY A 181 6.64 6.01 13.31
CA GLY A 181 5.55 6.91 13.70
C GLY A 181 5.80 8.38 13.29
N SER A 182 6.80 8.65 12.45
CA SER A 182 7.16 9.99 11.98
C SER A 182 6.55 10.30 10.61
N TYR A 183 6.77 11.51 10.10
CA TYR A 183 6.34 11.93 8.77
C TYR A 183 7.44 12.74 8.06
N ALA A 184 7.38 12.78 6.73
CA ALA A 184 8.34 13.51 5.93
C ALA A 184 8.01 15.01 5.89
N THR A 185 9.02 15.86 6.05
CA THR A 185 8.87 17.33 6.11
C THR A 185 9.52 18.05 4.94
N LYS A 186 10.50 17.42 4.29
CA LYS A 186 11.23 17.98 3.14
C LYS A 186 11.72 16.88 2.23
N VAL A 187 11.72 17.12 0.91
CA VAL A 187 12.22 16.17 -0.10
C VAL A 187 13.10 16.86 -1.14
N THR A 188 14.11 16.13 -1.62
CA THR A 188 14.80 16.34 -2.88
C THR A 188 14.75 15.04 -3.68
N ALA A 189 14.52 15.12 -5.01
CA ALA A 189 14.36 13.94 -5.84
C ALA A 189 14.87 14.14 -7.26
N MET A 190 15.43 13.07 -7.84
CA MET A 190 15.90 12.99 -9.22
C MET A 190 15.11 11.90 -9.96
N GLY A 191 14.86 12.12 -11.25
CA GLY A 191 14.24 11.17 -12.14
C GLY A 191 15.21 10.62 -13.18
N TYR A 192 14.98 9.40 -13.62
CA TYR A 192 15.66 8.81 -14.77
C TYR A 192 14.72 8.88 -15.98
N GLU A 193 15.11 9.66 -16.98
CA GLU A 193 14.42 9.73 -18.28
C GLU A 193 14.46 8.36 -18.96
N ASP A 194 13.30 7.85 -19.36
CA ASP A 194 13.21 6.56 -20.01
C ASP A 194 13.81 6.57 -21.41
N VAL A 195 14.71 5.64 -21.67
CA VAL A 195 15.42 5.51 -22.95
C VAL A 195 14.94 4.33 -23.80
N GLU A 196 14.02 3.51 -23.26
CA GLU A 196 13.52 2.34 -23.96
C GLU A 196 12.69 2.73 -25.21
N ASP A 197 12.75 1.90 -26.23
CA ASP A 197 12.08 2.16 -27.51
C ASP A 197 10.65 1.60 -27.53
N ASP A 198 9.89 1.88 -26.48
CA ASP A 198 8.45 1.59 -26.42
C ASP A 198 7.65 2.88 -26.07
N PRO A 199 6.33 2.89 -26.24
CA PRO A 199 5.54 4.10 -26.08
C PRO A 199 5.20 4.48 -24.63
N VAL A 200 5.56 3.70 -23.60
CA VAL A 200 5.00 3.85 -22.24
C VAL A 200 5.33 5.20 -21.61
N PHE A 201 6.62 5.54 -21.55
CA PHE A 201 7.09 6.79 -20.94
C PHE A 201 7.43 7.83 -22.02
N LYS A 202 6.47 8.13 -22.89
CA LYS A 202 6.61 9.14 -23.94
C LYS A 202 5.57 10.25 -23.80
N LYS A 203 5.95 11.46 -24.16
CA LYS A 203 5.02 12.61 -24.19
C LYS A 203 3.84 12.33 -25.12
N GLY A 204 2.65 12.78 -24.74
CA GLY A 204 1.43 12.62 -25.51
C GLY A 204 0.81 11.22 -25.46
N VAL A 205 1.37 10.27 -24.69
CA VAL A 205 0.88 8.89 -24.61
C VAL A 205 0.16 8.62 -23.31
N ASN A 206 0.81 8.86 -22.18
CA ASN A 206 0.20 8.62 -20.86
C ASN A 206 -0.51 9.87 -20.32
N LEU A 207 -1.37 9.70 -19.32
CA LEU A 207 -2.22 10.77 -18.77
C LEU A 207 -1.44 11.94 -18.13
N TRP A 208 -0.15 11.79 -17.89
CA TRP A 208 0.68 12.75 -17.14
C TRP A 208 1.78 13.38 -18.02
N ASP A 209 1.85 13.05 -19.30
CA ASP A 209 2.98 13.40 -20.18
C ASP A 209 4.34 12.99 -19.57
N ASN A 210 4.32 11.92 -18.78
CA ASN A 210 5.48 11.47 -18.02
C ASN A 210 6.48 10.72 -18.88
N THR A 211 7.75 11.13 -18.78
CA THR A 211 8.91 10.50 -19.45
C THR A 211 9.86 9.82 -18.46
N ILE A 212 9.56 9.91 -17.15
CA ILE A 212 10.39 9.38 -16.08
C ILE A 212 9.93 7.96 -15.74
N SER A 213 10.80 6.97 -15.89
CA SER A 213 10.51 5.57 -15.53
C SER A 213 11.00 5.18 -14.14
N ASN A 214 12.05 5.81 -13.63
CA ASN A 214 12.57 5.58 -12.28
C ASN A 214 12.80 6.90 -11.57
N ALA A 215 12.56 6.92 -10.25
CA ALA A 215 12.73 8.12 -9.45
C ALA A 215 13.30 7.79 -8.06
N PHE A 216 14.19 8.67 -7.58
CA PHE A 216 14.99 8.50 -6.37
C PHE A 216 14.91 9.76 -5.52
N SER A 217 14.69 9.61 -4.21
CA SER A 217 14.57 10.76 -3.30
C SER A 217 15.33 10.58 -2.01
N LEU A 218 15.70 11.72 -1.40
CA LEU A 218 16.05 11.85 0.00
C LEU A 218 15.02 12.73 0.70
N MET A 219 14.49 12.26 1.82
CA MET A 219 13.49 12.98 2.60
C MET A 219 13.95 13.13 4.05
N ARG A 220 13.71 14.31 4.61
CA ARG A 220 13.88 14.57 6.05
C ARG A 220 12.57 14.26 6.77
N LEU A 221 12.67 13.58 7.91
CA LEU A 221 11.53 13.30 8.79
C LEU A 221 11.42 14.32 9.92
N ALA A 222 10.23 14.45 10.49
CA ALA A 222 9.96 15.33 11.62
C ALA A 222 10.78 14.99 12.89
N ASN A 223 11.15 13.71 13.07
CA ASN A 223 12.04 13.25 14.15
C ASN A 223 13.53 13.53 13.89
N GLY A 224 13.87 14.20 12.78
CA GLY A 224 15.24 14.54 12.39
C GLY A 224 15.95 13.48 11.55
N GLY A 225 15.42 12.27 11.44
CA GLY A 225 15.97 11.20 10.60
C GLY A 225 15.83 11.50 9.11
N VAL A 226 16.58 10.75 8.31
CA VAL A 226 16.58 10.86 6.84
C VAL A 226 16.19 9.52 6.22
N ILE A 227 15.42 9.54 5.15
CA ILE A 227 15.10 8.34 4.39
C ILE A 227 15.43 8.49 2.92
N ARG A 228 15.86 7.39 2.29
CA ARG A 228 15.96 7.24 0.85
C ARG A 228 14.78 6.40 0.35
N ILE A 229 14.01 6.95 -0.59
CA ILE A 229 12.86 6.27 -1.20
C ILE A 229 13.08 6.17 -2.70
N ASN A 230 12.97 4.97 -3.24
CA ASN A 230 13.12 4.68 -4.65
C ASN A 230 11.83 4.07 -5.21
N GLU A 231 11.38 4.61 -6.34
CA GLU A 231 10.23 4.13 -7.09
C GLU A 231 10.66 3.83 -8.53
N CYS A 232 10.70 2.55 -8.93
CA CYS A 232 11.28 2.15 -10.19
C CYS A 232 10.34 1.25 -11.00
N ARG A 233 10.20 1.57 -12.30
CA ARG A 233 9.34 0.85 -13.26
C ARG A 233 10.15 0.23 -14.40
N ARG A 234 11.43 0.56 -14.52
CA ARG A 234 12.42 0.00 -15.46
C ARG A 234 13.67 -0.34 -14.69
N ILE A 235 13.69 -1.51 -14.05
CA ILE A 235 14.82 -1.88 -13.20
C ILE A 235 14.99 -3.39 -13.17
N GLY A 236 16.21 -3.86 -13.40
CA GLY A 236 16.56 -5.27 -13.35
C GLY A 236 16.63 -5.80 -11.91
N ALA A 237 15.49 -5.78 -11.21
CA ALA A 237 15.39 -6.29 -9.86
C ALA A 237 14.50 -7.52 -9.79
N LYS A 238 14.90 -8.50 -8.98
CA LYS A 238 14.09 -9.66 -8.61
C LYS A 238 13.19 -9.29 -7.44
N ALA A 239 12.05 -9.97 -7.30
CA ALA A 239 11.23 -9.90 -6.09
C ALA A 239 12.07 -10.08 -4.81
N PRO A 240 11.68 -9.43 -3.68
CA PRO A 240 10.45 -8.70 -3.49
C PRO A 240 10.43 -7.35 -4.22
N SER A 241 9.25 -6.95 -4.70
CA SER A 241 9.10 -5.65 -5.38
C SER A 241 9.09 -4.48 -4.40
N SER A 242 8.58 -4.67 -3.17
CA SER A 242 8.56 -3.67 -2.10
C SER A 242 9.31 -4.17 -0.88
N TYR A 243 10.27 -3.41 -0.35
CA TYR A 243 11.06 -3.83 0.80
C TYR A 243 11.80 -2.66 1.48
N ILE A 244 12.11 -2.83 2.77
CA ILE A 244 13.13 -2.05 3.49
C ILE A 244 14.47 -2.72 3.25
N SER A 245 15.45 -2.02 2.69
CA SER A 245 16.82 -2.54 2.56
C SER A 245 17.70 -2.20 3.76
N ALA A 246 17.41 -1.08 4.43
CA ALA A 246 18.14 -0.63 5.60
C ALA A 246 17.24 0.19 6.54
N PHE A 247 17.46 0.01 7.86
CA PHE A 247 16.79 0.80 8.88
C PHE A 247 17.74 0.90 10.08
N TYR A 248 18.25 2.11 10.35
CA TYR A 248 19.28 2.35 11.36
C TYR A 248 18.82 3.34 12.41
N GLY A 249 19.02 2.95 13.65
CA GLY A 249 18.98 3.83 14.81
C GLY A 249 20.35 3.97 15.46
N THR A 250 20.38 4.72 16.59
CA THR A 250 21.64 4.98 17.32
C THR A 250 22.18 3.76 18.07
N LYS A 251 21.38 2.70 18.26
CA LYS A 251 21.77 1.50 19.03
C LYS A 251 21.66 0.20 18.24
N GLY A 252 20.88 0.18 17.18
CA GLY A 252 20.68 -1.03 16.38
C GLY A 252 20.33 -0.70 14.95
N GLY A 253 20.36 -1.70 14.10
CA GLY A 253 20.05 -1.58 12.68
C GLY A 253 19.51 -2.89 12.10
N TYR A 254 18.82 -2.75 11.01
CA TYR A 254 18.29 -3.86 10.21
C TYR A 254 18.76 -3.69 8.77
N GLN A 255 19.15 -4.80 8.14
CA GLN A 255 19.53 -4.85 6.73
C GLN A 255 18.89 -6.05 6.05
N PHE A 256 18.51 -5.86 4.81
CA PHE A 256 17.96 -6.91 3.95
C PHE A 256 18.64 -6.90 2.57
N SER A 257 19.16 -8.05 2.18
CA SER A 257 19.93 -8.24 0.94
C SER A 257 19.22 -9.06 -0.13
N ASN A 258 17.88 -9.14 -0.13
CA ASN A 258 17.06 -10.07 -0.93
C ASN A 258 17.22 -11.57 -0.60
N ALA A 259 18.06 -11.92 0.36
CA ALA A 259 18.29 -13.30 0.79
C ALA A 259 18.22 -13.47 2.30
N GLN A 260 18.75 -12.50 3.06
CA GLN A 260 18.84 -12.55 4.52
C GLN A 260 18.37 -11.26 5.15
N HIS A 261 17.71 -11.39 6.30
CA HIS A 261 17.32 -10.29 7.18
C HIS A 261 18.24 -10.26 8.37
N ILE A 262 19.07 -9.22 8.48
CA ILE A 262 20.08 -9.11 9.51
C ILE A 262 19.71 -8.01 10.50
N PHE A 263 19.68 -8.33 11.78
CA PHE A 263 19.56 -7.39 12.88
C PHE A 263 20.91 -7.19 13.57
N THR A 264 21.29 -5.95 13.79
CA THR A 264 22.52 -5.57 14.49
C THR A 264 22.20 -4.73 15.71
N GLN A 265 22.91 -4.94 16.80
CA GLN A 265 22.72 -4.18 18.03
C GLN A 265 24.07 -3.81 18.65
N ASN A 266 24.26 -2.55 18.99
CA ASN A 266 25.41 -2.08 19.75
C ASN A 266 25.13 -2.27 21.25
N LYS A 267 25.91 -3.16 21.89
CA LYS A 267 25.82 -3.46 23.33
C LYS A 267 26.96 -2.88 24.16
N GLY A 268 27.62 -1.84 23.65
CA GLY A 268 28.69 -1.14 24.36
C GLY A 268 30.09 -1.64 24.01
N GLU A 269 30.42 -2.90 24.26
CA GLU A 269 31.73 -3.48 23.96
C GLU A 269 31.85 -4.07 22.53
N GLY A 270 30.79 -3.95 21.73
CA GLY A 270 30.77 -4.45 20.35
C GLY A 270 29.38 -4.47 19.75
N VAL A 271 29.32 -4.86 18.48
CA VAL A 271 28.09 -5.02 17.72
C VAL A 271 27.78 -6.50 17.61
N THR A 272 26.59 -6.89 18.07
CA THR A 272 26.04 -8.23 17.80
C THR A 272 25.40 -8.25 16.43
N LEU A 273 25.43 -9.41 15.77
CA LEU A 273 24.78 -9.66 14.50
C LEU A 273 23.90 -10.91 14.65
N GLU A 274 22.64 -10.81 14.23
CA GLU A 274 21.67 -11.89 14.28
C GLU A 274 20.97 -12.02 12.92
N ASP A 275 20.89 -13.24 12.40
CA ASP A 275 20.05 -13.57 11.25
C ASP A 275 18.62 -13.82 11.74
N VAL A 276 17.70 -12.91 11.40
CA VAL A 276 16.30 -12.96 11.80
C VAL A 276 15.39 -13.46 10.66
N SER A 277 15.97 -14.07 9.64
CA SER A 277 15.24 -14.52 8.44
C SER A 277 14.14 -15.49 8.77
N ASP A 278 14.32 -16.41 9.70
CA ASP A 278 13.30 -17.38 10.11
C ASP A 278 12.08 -16.73 10.80
N TYR A 279 12.25 -15.55 11.38
CA TYR A 279 11.17 -14.82 12.03
C TYR A 279 10.39 -13.89 11.07
N VAL A 280 11.07 -13.41 10.04
CA VAL A 280 10.56 -12.39 9.11
C VAL A 280 10.06 -13.01 7.79
N ASN A 281 10.67 -14.09 7.32
CA ASN A 281 10.26 -14.71 6.07
C ASN A 281 8.91 -15.44 6.20
N PRO A 282 8.00 -15.27 5.24
CA PRO A 282 6.77 -16.04 5.20
C PRO A 282 7.04 -17.54 5.02
N ILE A 283 6.34 -18.34 5.80
CA ILE A 283 6.30 -19.79 5.66
C ILE A 283 4.96 -20.19 5.04
N ALA A 284 4.99 -21.15 4.10
CA ALA A 284 3.76 -21.73 3.57
C ALA A 284 3.04 -22.50 4.68
N MET A 285 1.72 -22.33 4.81
CA MET A 285 0.90 -23.13 5.71
C MET A 285 1.01 -24.61 5.31
N THR A 286 1.10 -25.49 6.31
CA THR A 286 1.40 -26.92 6.08
C THR A 286 0.36 -27.59 5.18
N GLU A 287 -0.90 -27.22 5.34
CA GLU A 287 -2.03 -27.73 4.57
C GLU A 287 -1.93 -27.42 3.06
N ASN A 288 -1.25 -26.32 2.69
CA ASN A 288 -1.07 -25.95 1.30
C ASN A 288 -0.01 -26.78 0.57
N LYS A 289 0.95 -27.38 1.29
CA LYS A 289 1.99 -28.21 0.71
C LYS A 289 1.47 -29.59 0.26
N ASP A 290 0.44 -30.06 0.91
CA ASP A 290 -0.13 -31.39 0.70
C ASP A 290 -1.28 -31.38 -0.33
N LEU A 291 -1.64 -30.20 -0.87
CA LEU A 291 -2.65 -30.12 -1.90
C LEU A 291 -2.17 -30.75 -3.22
N PRO A 292 -3.03 -31.53 -3.91
CA PRO A 292 -2.64 -32.22 -5.17
C PRO A 292 -2.14 -31.29 -6.26
N ASP A 293 -2.61 -30.04 -6.27
CA ASP A 293 -2.28 -29.01 -7.26
C ASP A 293 -1.20 -28.02 -6.75
N PHE A 294 -0.53 -28.31 -5.64
CA PHE A 294 0.43 -27.39 -5.03
C PHE A 294 1.49 -26.88 -6.02
N LYS A 295 2.05 -27.76 -6.86
CA LYS A 295 3.04 -27.36 -7.87
C LYS A 295 2.48 -26.36 -8.88
N GLN A 296 1.23 -26.55 -9.30
CA GLN A 296 0.55 -25.63 -10.21
C GLN A 296 0.26 -24.29 -9.51
N ARG A 297 -0.15 -24.33 -8.25
CA ARG A 297 -0.39 -23.13 -7.44
C ARG A 297 0.89 -22.33 -7.22
N VAL A 298 2.03 -23.02 -7.01
CA VAL A 298 3.35 -22.36 -6.93
C VAL A 298 3.70 -21.69 -8.27
N ALA A 299 3.49 -22.36 -9.40
CA ALA A 299 3.73 -21.79 -10.71
C ALA A 299 2.84 -20.56 -11.00
N ASN A 300 1.63 -20.55 -10.45
CA ASN A 300 0.68 -19.43 -10.54
C ASN A 300 0.90 -18.37 -9.44
N HIS A 301 1.95 -18.48 -8.65
CA HIS A 301 2.23 -17.62 -7.48
C HIS A 301 1.13 -17.65 -6.39
N GLU A 302 0.26 -18.64 -6.39
CA GLU A 302 -0.84 -18.76 -5.44
C GLU A 302 -0.37 -19.15 -4.02
N TRP A 303 0.74 -19.87 -3.92
CA TRP A 303 1.31 -20.30 -2.64
C TRP A 303 1.70 -19.13 -1.71
N GLN A 304 2.08 -17.97 -2.29
CA GLN A 304 2.44 -16.77 -1.52
C GLN A 304 1.23 -16.17 -0.78
N TRP A 305 0.03 -16.46 -1.26
CA TRP A 305 -1.20 -15.88 -0.73
C TRP A 305 -1.75 -16.63 0.48
N ASP A 306 -1.23 -17.83 0.71
CA ASP A 306 -1.63 -18.70 1.82
C ASP A 306 -0.48 -18.87 2.83
N SER A 307 0.39 -17.88 2.97
CA SER A 307 1.54 -17.94 3.87
C SER A 307 1.53 -16.77 4.87
N PHE A 308 2.13 -17.01 6.03
CA PHE A 308 2.36 -15.99 7.05
C PHE A 308 3.79 -16.08 7.55
N ALA A 309 4.36 -14.93 7.93
CA ALA A 309 5.61 -14.92 8.68
C ALA A 309 5.32 -15.09 10.18
N PRO A 310 6.24 -15.68 10.96
CA PRO A 310 6.05 -15.86 12.43
C PRO A 310 5.74 -14.56 13.18
N ILE A 311 6.26 -13.42 12.70
CA ILE A 311 5.99 -12.10 13.29
C ILE A 311 4.54 -11.63 13.11
N GLN A 312 3.79 -12.17 12.14
CA GLN A 312 2.41 -11.75 11.86
C GLN A 312 1.43 -12.47 12.78
N ASP A 313 0.66 -11.71 13.56
CA ASP A 313 -0.39 -12.28 14.43
C ASP A 313 -1.64 -12.65 13.63
N TYR A 314 -1.53 -13.72 12.83
CA TYR A 314 -2.66 -14.22 12.04
C TYR A 314 -3.80 -14.80 12.90
N LYS A 315 -3.55 -15.11 14.17
CA LYS A 315 -4.58 -15.68 15.10
C LYS A 315 -5.66 -14.66 15.47
N ARG A 316 -5.40 -13.37 15.30
CA ARG A 316 -6.40 -12.32 15.52
C ARG A 316 -7.46 -12.23 14.41
N LEU A 317 -7.18 -12.82 13.24
CA LEU A 317 -8.08 -12.78 12.10
C LEU A 317 -9.35 -13.60 12.34
N PRO A 318 -10.49 -13.23 11.69
CA PRO A 318 -11.71 -14.02 11.74
C PRO A 318 -11.47 -15.47 11.28
N LYS A 319 -12.11 -16.43 11.94
CA LYS A 319 -12.04 -17.86 11.55
C LYS A 319 -12.57 -18.10 10.14
N GLU A 320 -13.52 -17.29 9.72
CA GLU A 320 -14.12 -17.30 8.38
C GLU A 320 -13.10 -17.02 7.26
N TYR A 321 -11.89 -16.59 7.64
CA TYR A 321 -10.78 -16.33 6.70
C TYR A 321 -9.84 -17.52 6.50
N GLU A 322 -9.98 -18.62 7.24
CA GLU A 322 -9.03 -19.75 7.23
C GLU A 322 -8.79 -20.28 5.81
N ASP A 323 -9.86 -20.45 5.00
CA ASP A 323 -9.78 -21.01 3.65
C ASP A 323 -9.59 -19.95 2.55
N LEU A 324 -9.41 -18.68 2.91
CA LEU A 324 -9.26 -17.61 1.94
C LEU A 324 -7.80 -17.34 1.64
N LYS A 325 -7.52 -17.02 0.36
CA LYS A 325 -6.19 -16.58 -0.07
C LYS A 325 -5.83 -15.24 0.56
N ASN A 326 -4.54 -15.05 0.82
CA ASN A 326 -4.00 -13.82 1.39
C ASN A 326 -2.85 -13.32 0.49
N GLY A 327 -3.00 -12.14 -0.09
CA GLY A 327 -2.02 -11.56 -1.02
C GLY A 327 -1.05 -10.58 -0.36
N HIS A 328 -0.09 -10.08 -1.14
CA HIS A 328 0.91 -9.09 -0.74
C HIS A 328 1.54 -9.37 0.63
N MET A 329 2.34 -10.44 0.70
CA MET A 329 3.03 -10.82 1.94
C MET A 329 2.08 -10.99 3.13
N ALA A 330 0.92 -11.60 2.87
CA ALA A 330 -0.11 -11.90 3.86
C ALA A 330 -0.84 -10.68 4.47
N SER A 331 -0.89 -9.54 3.79
CA SER A 331 -1.48 -8.31 4.34
C SER A 331 -2.98 -8.12 4.08
N HIS A 332 -3.53 -8.70 3.00
CA HIS A 332 -4.91 -8.41 2.58
C HIS A 332 -5.96 -8.74 3.64
N LYS A 333 -5.83 -9.88 4.33
CA LYS A 333 -6.74 -10.28 5.40
C LYS A 333 -6.74 -9.28 6.56
N PHE A 334 -5.55 -8.80 6.96
CA PHE A 334 -5.41 -7.80 8.02
C PHE A 334 -6.06 -6.48 7.64
N LEU A 335 -5.87 -6.02 6.40
CA LEU A 335 -6.42 -4.75 5.93
C LEU A 335 -7.95 -4.75 5.94
N ILE A 336 -8.57 -5.82 5.46
CA ILE A 336 -10.03 -5.89 5.44
C ILE A 336 -10.61 -6.07 6.84
N ASP A 337 -9.97 -6.88 7.69
CA ASP A 337 -10.37 -7.02 9.09
C ASP A 337 -10.30 -5.66 9.84
N ASP A 338 -9.19 -4.92 9.68
CA ASP A 338 -9.03 -3.59 10.28
C ASP A 338 -10.10 -2.60 9.82
N PHE A 339 -10.38 -2.55 8.52
CA PHE A 339 -11.41 -1.65 8.00
C PHE A 339 -12.80 -2.01 8.52
N CYS A 340 -13.18 -3.28 8.42
CA CYS A 340 -14.51 -3.72 8.84
C CYS A 340 -14.72 -3.52 10.35
N ARG A 341 -13.69 -3.79 11.17
CA ARG A 341 -13.75 -3.51 12.62
C ARG A 341 -13.86 -2.02 12.90
N ALA A 342 -13.06 -1.20 12.24
CA ALA A 342 -13.09 0.25 12.41
C ALA A 342 -14.44 0.83 12.00
N ALA A 343 -15.00 0.42 10.85
CA ALA A 343 -16.30 0.87 10.37
C ALA A 343 -17.45 0.44 11.29
N TYR A 344 -17.39 -0.79 11.82
CA TYR A 344 -18.41 -1.34 12.72
C TYR A 344 -18.37 -0.69 14.12
N ASN A 345 -17.17 -0.49 14.68
CA ASN A 345 -17.00 0.05 16.03
C ASN A 345 -16.86 1.57 16.06
N HIS A 346 -16.87 2.26 14.92
CA HIS A 346 -16.61 3.69 14.77
C HIS A 346 -15.29 4.14 15.42
N THR A 347 -14.24 3.33 15.23
CA THR A 347 -12.88 3.62 15.74
C THR A 347 -11.95 4.04 14.62
N LEU A 348 -10.84 4.69 14.97
CA LEU A 348 -9.82 5.12 14.00
C LEU A 348 -9.13 3.88 13.38
N PRO A 349 -9.14 3.70 12.04
CA PRO A 349 -8.49 2.56 11.40
C PRO A 349 -6.96 2.70 11.38
N THR A 350 -6.28 1.58 11.17
CA THR A 350 -4.80 1.51 11.18
C THR A 350 -4.16 2.46 10.18
N VAL A 351 -4.67 2.54 8.95
CA VAL A 351 -4.22 3.53 7.95
C VAL A 351 -5.34 4.53 7.71
N ASN A 352 -5.56 5.38 8.71
CA ASN A 352 -6.55 6.46 8.67
C ASN A 352 -6.18 7.57 7.67
N ALA A 353 -7.06 8.55 7.51
CA ALA A 353 -6.91 9.62 6.52
C ALA A 353 -5.59 10.43 6.69
N TRP A 354 -5.17 10.72 7.93
CA TRP A 354 -3.94 11.47 8.21
C TRP A 354 -2.70 10.65 7.84
N LEU A 355 -2.66 9.39 8.24
CA LEU A 355 -1.55 8.51 7.92
C LEU A 355 -1.50 8.20 6.42
N ALA A 356 -2.66 8.00 5.77
CA ALA A 356 -2.75 7.86 4.32
C ALA A 356 -2.20 9.07 3.56
N ALA A 357 -2.51 10.28 4.04
CA ALA A 357 -1.95 11.51 3.49
C ALA A 357 -0.43 11.57 3.65
N ARG A 358 0.10 11.18 4.83
CA ARG A 358 1.54 11.10 5.10
C ARG A 358 2.27 10.05 4.24
N PHE A 359 1.58 9.02 3.77
CA PHE A 359 2.14 8.03 2.83
C PHE A 359 2.02 8.47 1.36
N THR A 360 1.11 9.38 1.03
CA THR A 360 0.81 9.79 -0.35
C THR A 360 1.45 11.11 -0.74
N ILE A 361 1.24 12.17 0.05
CA ILE A 361 1.68 13.54 -0.26
C ILE A 361 3.18 13.64 -0.52
N PRO A 362 4.08 12.99 0.26
CA PRO A 362 5.51 13.10 0.03
C PRO A 362 5.94 12.67 -1.37
N GLY A 363 5.30 11.66 -1.95
CA GLY A 363 5.60 11.25 -3.33
C GLY A 363 5.15 12.27 -4.36
N ILE A 364 3.95 12.83 -4.21
CA ILE A 364 3.47 13.88 -5.12
C ILE A 364 4.45 15.06 -5.11
N VAL A 365 4.88 15.49 -3.92
CA VAL A 365 5.86 16.59 -3.76
C VAL A 365 7.25 16.18 -4.27
N ALA A 366 7.65 14.91 -4.12
CA ALA A 366 8.90 14.41 -4.67
C ALA A 366 8.92 14.50 -6.21
N PHE A 367 7.80 14.23 -6.87
CA PHE A 367 7.72 14.38 -8.32
C PHE A 367 7.80 15.85 -8.76
N GLU A 368 7.29 16.80 -7.95
CA GLU A 368 7.53 18.22 -8.19
C GLU A 368 9.00 18.60 -8.05
N SER A 369 9.76 17.97 -7.15
CA SER A 369 11.21 18.12 -7.05
C SER A 369 11.92 17.59 -8.29
N VAL A 370 11.51 16.40 -8.81
CA VAL A 370 12.03 15.85 -10.07
C VAL A 370 11.85 16.85 -11.22
N LYS A 371 10.65 17.42 -11.38
CA LYS A 371 10.38 18.42 -12.42
C LYS A 371 11.18 19.72 -12.28
N LYS A 372 11.75 19.99 -11.11
CA LYS A 372 12.59 21.16 -10.78
C LYS A 372 14.06 20.79 -10.59
N ASP A 373 14.52 19.72 -11.24
CA ASP A 373 15.91 19.26 -11.22
C ASP A 373 16.48 19.08 -9.80
N GLY A 374 15.71 18.44 -8.93
CA GLY A 374 16.12 18.09 -7.58
C GLY A 374 16.05 19.20 -6.54
N GLN A 375 15.39 20.34 -6.84
CA GLN A 375 15.22 21.40 -5.85
C GLN A 375 14.54 20.87 -4.60
N PRO A 376 15.07 21.18 -3.37
CA PRO A 376 14.42 20.81 -2.12
C PRO A 376 13.06 21.49 -1.98
N ILE A 377 12.02 20.71 -1.64
CA ILE A 377 10.65 21.20 -1.44
C ILE A 377 10.14 20.77 -0.07
N ASP A 378 9.49 21.68 0.64
CA ASP A 378 8.83 21.38 1.91
C ASP A 378 7.55 20.58 1.65
N ILE A 379 7.33 19.55 2.46
CA ILE A 379 6.17 18.66 2.36
C ILE A 379 5.10 19.13 3.34
N PRO A 380 3.88 19.44 2.86
CA PRO A 380 2.79 19.81 3.75
C PRO A 380 2.28 18.59 4.53
N ASP A 381 1.98 18.77 5.81
CA ASP A 381 1.30 17.79 6.66
C ASP A 381 -0.17 18.16 6.85
N CYS A 382 -1.02 17.18 7.10
CA CYS A 382 -2.46 17.35 7.35
C CYS A 382 -2.80 17.37 8.86
N GLY A 383 -1.79 17.39 9.73
CA GLY A 383 -1.96 17.38 11.18
C GLY A 383 -2.18 15.96 11.75
N GLU A 384 -2.72 15.93 12.97
CA GLU A 384 -3.00 14.69 13.70
C GLU A 384 -4.49 14.36 13.66
N PRO A 385 -4.87 13.08 13.75
CA PRO A 385 -6.27 12.71 13.95
C PRO A 385 -6.81 13.31 15.26
N PRO A 386 -8.13 13.53 15.38
CA PRO A 386 -8.72 13.92 16.63
C PRO A 386 -8.34 12.95 17.75
N VAL A 387 -8.04 13.47 18.92
CA VAL A 387 -7.84 12.64 20.13
C VAL A 387 -9.22 12.13 20.55
N GLU A 388 -9.37 10.82 20.68
CA GLU A 388 -10.59 10.19 21.18
C GLU A 388 -10.88 10.56 22.63
#